data_d009796267230b6c9236a9ca51108a65
#
_entry.id   d009796267230b6c9236a9ca51108a65
#
_cell.length_a   1.000
_cell.length_b   1.000
_cell.length_c   1.000
_cell.angle_alpha   90.00
_cell.angle_beta   90.00
_cell.angle_gamma   90.00
#
_symmetry.space_group_name_H-M   'P 1'
#
loop_
_entity.id
_entity.type
_entity.pdbx_description
1 polymer ?
#
loop_
_entity_poly.entity_id
_entity_poly.type
_entity_poly.pdbx_seq_one_letter_code
_entity_poly.pdbx_strand_id
1 'polypeptide(L)'
;MTVLDVRKLVLLREVGARGSIAAAAQALNYTRSAVSQQLSALESETGAALLDRGSKRAELTAAGRLLVAHTERVLAQLEAAEAQLLARDGKVTGELRVGVPLHEGPALLVPALNRLRARHPELRITLHGVDPDEGRQTVRLGRLDAVLASGYPQVPEPRVPGLYEEEVISDRIRLAIAPGHPLARSEGPRDLAEFAEQPWLLDRTSRLGQLVLHLCADAGFVPDIVSDIGDMQAVFGLVSLGWGVALVPDLVPERPGHPVARIALKRIRPIRRITLVVREGALDSPPVAALLPAVREAADELRRSSAVPIGHPTTDELHPLGADELCRGEADRHPRPAADESRLPAAEEPPRPTA
;
A
#
# COMPACT_ATOMS: atom_id res chain seq x y z
N MET A 1 10.00 29.45 -27.70
CA MET A 1 9.50 28.34 -26.85
C MET A 1 10.49 28.20 -25.70
N THR A 2 10.11 28.51 -24.49
CA THR A 2 10.97 28.28 -23.32
C THR A 2 10.95 26.81 -23.02
N VAL A 3 12.10 26.13 -23.12
CA VAL A 3 12.22 24.72 -22.75
C VAL A 3 12.41 24.68 -21.23
N LEU A 4 11.51 24.01 -20.53
CA LEU A 4 11.61 23.83 -19.07
C LEU A 4 12.81 22.96 -18.71
N ASP A 5 13.57 23.36 -17.70
CA ASP A 5 14.72 22.59 -17.21
C ASP A 5 14.24 21.37 -16.40
N VAL A 6 14.60 20.18 -16.86
CA VAL A 6 14.26 18.90 -16.21
C VAL A 6 14.73 18.86 -14.75
N ARG A 7 15.87 19.48 -14.42
CA ARG A 7 16.37 19.54 -13.04
C ARG A 7 15.42 20.29 -12.11
N LYS A 8 14.85 21.41 -12.58
CA LYS A 8 13.85 22.17 -11.81
C LYS A 8 12.56 21.41 -11.65
N LEU A 9 12.15 20.67 -12.68
CA LEU A 9 10.99 19.79 -12.63
C LEU A 9 11.14 18.67 -11.60
N VAL A 10 12.33 18.05 -11.51
CA VAL A 10 12.68 17.05 -10.50
C VAL A 10 12.62 17.66 -9.10
N LEU A 11 13.10 18.89 -8.89
CA LEU A 11 13.01 19.58 -7.61
C LEU A 11 11.55 19.80 -7.18
N LEU A 12 10.68 20.26 -8.10
CA LEU A 12 9.25 20.44 -7.82
C LEU A 12 8.58 19.12 -7.43
N ARG A 13 8.86 18.04 -8.18
CA ARG A 13 8.36 16.69 -7.88
C ARG A 13 8.76 16.23 -6.48
N GLU A 14 10.04 16.42 -6.13
CA GLU A 14 10.57 15.98 -4.83
C GLU A 14 9.97 16.79 -3.67
N VAL A 15 9.75 18.10 -3.86
CA VAL A 15 9.07 18.95 -2.86
C VAL A 15 7.61 18.51 -2.69
N GLY A 16 6.90 18.25 -3.78
CA GLY A 16 5.52 17.74 -3.73
C GLY A 16 5.41 16.41 -3.02
N ALA A 17 6.37 15.51 -3.24
CA ALA A 17 6.39 14.18 -2.62
C ALA A 17 6.67 14.22 -1.10
N ARG A 18 7.48 15.19 -0.64
CA ARG A 18 7.91 15.29 0.77
C ARG A 18 7.16 16.32 1.59
N GLY A 19 6.40 17.20 0.94
CA GLY A 19 5.72 18.31 1.60
C GLY A 19 6.67 19.33 2.26
N SER A 20 7.98 19.30 1.92
CA SER A 20 9.00 20.16 2.53
C SER A 20 10.17 20.45 1.59
N ILE A 21 10.48 21.74 1.41
CA ILE A 21 11.66 22.18 0.64
C ILE A 21 12.96 21.70 1.30
N ALA A 22 13.03 21.70 2.65
CA ALA A 22 14.21 21.26 3.37
C ALA A 22 14.45 19.74 3.18
N ALA A 23 13.39 18.93 3.27
CA ALA A 23 13.48 17.49 3.06
C ALA A 23 13.85 17.14 1.60
N ALA A 24 13.31 17.88 0.62
CA ALA A 24 13.67 17.72 -0.78
C ALA A 24 15.13 18.11 -1.05
N ALA A 25 15.59 19.21 -0.45
CA ALA A 25 16.99 19.67 -0.57
C ALA A 25 17.96 18.61 -0.03
N GLN A 26 17.69 18.10 1.16
CA GLN A 26 18.49 17.02 1.76
C GLN A 26 18.54 15.78 0.87
N ALA A 27 17.40 15.37 0.33
CA ALA A 27 17.30 14.16 -0.51
C ALA A 27 18.05 14.25 -1.83
N LEU A 28 18.16 15.44 -2.38
CA LEU A 28 18.82 15.69 -3.66
C LEU A 28 20.24 16.30 -3.51
N ASN A 29 20.77 16.37 -2.28
CA ASN A 29 22.07 16.96 -1.95
C ASN A 29 22.19 18.42 -2.39
N TYR A 30 21.10 19.20 -2.25
CA TYR A 30 21.07 20.65 -2.45
C TYR A 30 20.98 21.40 -1.13
N THR A 31 21.28 22.69 -1.12
CA THR A 31 20.90 23.58 -0.02
C THR A 31 19.44 24.00 -0.14
N ARG A 32 18.77 24.27 0.97
CA ARG A 32 17.39 24.77 0.98
C ARG A 32 17.22 26.05 0.15
N SER A 33 18.22 26.96 0.22
CA SER A 33 18.22 28.22 -0.55
C SER A 33 18.30 27.96 -2.05
N ALA A 34 19.15 27.03 -2.49
CA ALA A 34 19.27 26.68 -3.90
C ALA A 34 17.97 26.09 -4.45
N VAL A 35 17.34 25.16 -3.72
CA VAL A 35 16.02 24.60 -4.11
C VAL A 35 14.97 25.71 -4.21
N SER A 36 14.88 26.59 -3.21
CA SER A 36 13.92 27.71 -3.21
C SER A 36 14.13 28.65 -4.41
N GLN A 37 15.38 29.00 -4.74
CA GLN A 37 15.72 29.83 -5.90
C GLN A 37 15.32 29.14 -7.23
N GLN A 38 15.63 27.85 -7.39
CA GLN A 38 15.31 27.10 -8.61
C GLN A 38 13.79 26.97 -8.80
N LEU A 39 13.04 26.77 -7.72
CA LEU A 39 11.58 26.72 -7.78
C LEU A 39 10.96 28.08 -8.09
N SER A 40 11.48 29.18 -7.52
CA SER A 40 11.04 30.54 -7.88
C SER A 40 11.36 30.87 -9.34
N ALA A 41 12.50 30.42 -9.87
CA ALA A 41 12.81 30.54 -11.28
C ALA A 41 11.83 29.75 -12.16
N LEU A 42 11.47 28.53 -11.76
CA LEU A 42 10.49 27.72 -12.47
C LEU A 42 9.10 28.36 -12.47
N GLU A 43 8.67 28.95 -11.34
CA GLU A 43 7.41 29.72 -11.25
C GLU A 43 7.43 30.93 -12.20
N SER A 44 8.54 31.64 -12.30
CA SER A 44 8.71 32.74 -13.25
C SER A 44 8.68 32.27 -14.70
N GLU A 45 9.32 31.15 -15.03
CA GLU A 45 9.35 30.57 -16.39
C GLU A 45 7.97 30.06 -16.83
N THR A 46 7.19 29.52 -15.90
CA THR A 46 5.83 29.00 -16.18
C THR A 46 4.76 30.07 -16.08
N GLY A 47 5.04 31.20 -15.45
CA GLY A 47 4.06 32.27 -15.17
C GLY A 47 2.98 31.86 -14.17
N ALA A 48 3.21 30.80 -13.39
CA ALA A 48 2.24 30.25 -12.46
C ALA A 48 2.86 29.95 -11.09
N ALA A 49 2.14 30.22 -10.00
CA ALA A 49 2.53 29.72 -8.68
C ALA A 49 2.36 28.20 -8.65
N LEU A 50 3.43 27.49 -8.32
CA LEU A 50 3.46 26.03 -8.28
C LEU A 50 3.38 25.48 -6.85
N LEU A 51 3.77 26.31 -5.86
CA LEU A 51 3.70 25.98 -4.43
C LEU A 51 2.77 26.96 -3.71
N ASP A 52 1.99 26.43 -2.78
CA ASP A 52 1.22 27.26 -1.85
C ASP A 52 2.13 27.77 -0.74
N ARG A 53 2.25 29.10 -0.63
CA ARG A 53 3.05 29.77 0.39
C ARG A 53 2.31 30.04 1.68
N GLY A 54 1.00 29.79 1.72
CA GLY A 54 0.16 30.03 2.90
C GLY A 54 0.12 28.87 3.91
N SER A 55 0.59 27.71 3.52
CA SER A 55 0.60 26.50 4.34
C SER A 55 1.91 26.35 5.13
N LYS A 56 1.82 25.73 6.34
CA LYS A 56 3.03 25.32 7.11
C LYS A 56 3.83 24.22 6.39
N ARG A 57 3.22 23.53 5.42
CA ARG A 57 3.84 22.54 4.56
C ARG A 57 3.97 23.11 3.15
N ALA A 58 5.00 22.67 2.41
CA ALA A 58 5.14 23.03 1.01
C ALA A 58 4.16 22.19 0.16
N GLU A 59 2.93 22.69 0.00
CA GLU A 59 1.89 22.02 -0.78
C GLU A 59 1.92 22.50 -2.23
N LEU A 60 1.64 21.57 -3.16
CA LEU A 60 1.53 21.91 -4.57
C LEU A 60 0.19 22.60 -4.85
N THR A 61 0.21 23.67 -5.64
CA THR A 61 -1.00 24.25 -6.24
C THR A 61 -1.62 23.31 -7.28
N ALA A 62 -2.78 23.63 -7.84
CA ALA A 62 -3.35 22.90 -8.97
C ALA A 62 -2.39 22.88 -10.17
N ALA A 63 -1.74 24.03 -10.48
CA ALA A 63 -0.72 24.13 -11.53
C ALA A 63 0.51 23.29 -11.19
N GLY A 64 0.96 23.29 -9.93
CA GLY A 64 2.08 22.46 -9.47
C GLY A 64 1.79 20.96 -9.64
N ARG A 65 0.61 20.49 -9.25
CA ARG A 65 0.19 19.09 -9.45
C ARG A 65 0.13 18.71 -10.93
N LEU A 66 -0.42 19.57 -11.77
CA LEU A 66 -0.45 19.36 -13.21
C LEU A 66 0.97 19.24 -13.79
N LEU A 67 1.86 20.16 -13.42
CA LEU A 67 3.24 20.14 -13.91
C LEU A 67 4.00 18.91 -13.42
N VAL A 68 3.82 18.48 -12.18
CA VAL A 68 4.40 17.23 -11.66
C VAL A 68 3.90 16.02 -12.46
N ALA A 69 2.61 15.93 -12.79
CA ALA A 69 2.07 14.84 -13.60
C ALA A 69 2.68 14.79 -15.02
N HIS A 70 2.98 15.94 -15.62
CA HIS A 70 3.74 16.00 -16.88
C HIS A 70 5.21 15.64 -16.70
N THR A 71 5.83 16.07 -15.61
CA THR A 71 7.21 15.75 -15.26
C THR A 71 7.44 14.24 -15.18
N GLU A 72 6.55 13.51 -14.53
CA GLU A 72 6.63 12.05 -14.43
C GLU A 72 6.68 11.40 -15.83
N ARG A 73 5.84 11.87 -16.75
CA ARG A 73 5.83 11.35 -18.14
C ARG A 73 7.12 11.65 -18.88
N VAL A 74 7.67 12.86 -18.73
CA VAL A 74 8.96 13.23 -19.34
C VAL A 74 10.09 12.38 -18.79
N LEU A 75 10.16 12.21 -17.47
CA LEU A 75 11.18 11.38 -16.83
C LEU A 75 11.07 9.91 -17.26
N ALA A 76 9.85 9.35 -17.38
CA ALA A 76 9.63 8.01 -17.88
C ALA A 76 10.13 7.83 -19.33
N GLN A 77 9.94 8.84 -20.21
CA GLN A 77 10.45 8.80 -21.58
C GLN A 77 11.97 8.88 -21.65
N LEU A 78 12.60 9.70 -20.82
CA LEU A 78 14.05 9.77 -20.74
C LEU A 78 14.64 8.44 -20.24
N GLU A 79 14.05 7.87 -19.20
CA GLU A 79 14.45 6.57 -18.66
C GLU A 79 14.27 5.44 -19.70
N ALA A 80 13.17 5.44 -20.45
CA ALA A 80 12.95 4.48 -21.52
C ALA A 80 14.00 4.60 -22.64
N ALA A 81 14.39 5.83 -23.00
CA ALA A 81 15.45 6.05 -23.99
C ALA A 81 16.81 5.54 -23.49
N GLU A 82 17.17 5.81 -22.23
CA GLU A 82 18.37 5.26 -21.60
C GLU A 82 18.35 3.72 -21.56
N ALA A 83 17.20 3.13 -21.18
CA ALA A 83 16.99 1.70 -21.17
C ALA A 83 17.22 1.05 -22.53
N GLN A 84 16.67 1.64 -23.60
CA GLN A 84 16.84 1.17 -24.97
C GLN A 84 18.31 1.27 -25.44
N LEU A 85 19.03 2.31 -25.03
CA LEU A 85 20.46 2.44 -25.33
C LEU A 85 21.28 1.33 -24.66
N LEU A 86 20.99 1.02 -23.40
CA LEU A 86 21.64 -0.05 -22.64
C LEU A 86 21.29 -1.44 -23.17
N ALA A 87 20.07 -1.65 -23.66
CA ALA A 87 19.62 -2.94 -24.19
C ALA A 87 20.32 -3.34 -25.50
N ARG A 88 20.99 -2.40 -26.21
CA ARG A 88 21.67 -2.67 -27.49
C ARG A 88 22.78 -3.73 -27.38
N ASP A 89 23.42 -3.83 -26.23
CA ASP A 89 24.54 -4.77 -26.02
C ASP A 89 24.07 -6.18 -25.63
N GLY A 90 22.76 -6.39 -25.43
CA GLY A 90 22.16 -7.68 -25.07
C GLY A 90 22.59 -8.24 -23.71
N LYS A 91 23.36 -7.47 -22.93
CA LYS A 91 23.85 -7.86 -21.62
C LYS A 91 22.99 -7.25 -20.50
N VAL A 92 22.74 -8.04 -19.48
CA VAL A 92 22.11 -7.57 -18.25
C VAL A 92 23.22 -7.25 -17.25
N THR A 93 23.57 -5.96 -17.19
CA THR A 93 24.66 -5.42 -16.35
C THR A 93 24.18 -4.20 -15.57
N GLY A 94 25.04 -3.60 -14.75
CA GLY A 94 24.72 -2.42 -13.97
C GLY A 94 24.24 -2.77 -12.57
N GLU A 95 23.36 -1.92 -11.99
CA GLU A 95 22.82 -2.08 -10.64
C GLU A 95 21.30 -2.18 -10.67
N LEU A 96 20.75 -3.08 -9.87
CA LEU A 96 19.31 -3.24 -9.61
C LEU A 96 19.07 -3.10 -8.11
N ARG A 97 18.38 -2.03 -7.71
CA ARG A 97 18.04 -1.72 -6.31
C ARG A 97 16.62 -2.21 -6.04
N VAL A 98 16.49 -3.23 -5.19
CA VAL A 98 15.21 -3.88 -4.92
C VAL A 98 14.77 -3.63 -3.49
N GLY A 99 13.57 -3.11 -3.32
CA GLY A 99 12.90 -3.01 -2.03
C GLY A 99 12.33 -4.35 -1.59
N VAL A 100 12.64 -4.75 -0.36
CA VAL A 100 12.20 -6.02 0.21
C VAL A 100 11.33 -5.72 1.42
N PRO A 101 10.01 -5.92 1.33
CA PRO A 101 9.14 -5.91 2.50
C PRO A 101 9.52 -7.06 3.43
N LEU A 102 9.52 -6.80 4.74
CA LEU A 102 10.02 -7.75 5.74
C LEU A 102 9.27 -9.09 5.77
N HIS A 103 8.00 -9.10 5.41
CA HIS A 103 7.14 -10.28 5.58
C HIS A 103 6.95 -11.11 4.32
N GLU A 104 6.87 -10.48 3.14
CA GLU A 104 6.62 -11.16 1.85
C GLU A 104 7.90 -11.47 1.09
N GLY A 105 8.92 -10.63 1.30
CA GLY A 105 10.17 -10.70 0.55
C GLY A 105 10.86 -12.07 0.60
N PRO A 106 11.00 -12.72 1.77
CA PRO A 106 11.72 -14.00 1.85
C PRO A 106 11.12 -15.11 0.99
N ALA A 107 9.81 -15.25 0.96
CA ALA A 107 9.17 -16.35 0.24
C ALA A 107 9.21 -16.20 -1.29
N LEU A 108 9.14 -14.98 -1.80
CA LEU A 108 9.00 -14.70 -3.24
C LEU A 108 10.27 -14.07 -3.84
N LEU A 109 10.77 -12.98 -3.24
CA LEU A 109 11.89 -12.23 -3.82
C LEU A 109 13.22 -12.98 -3.72
N VAL A 110 13.52 -13.63 -2.59
CA VAL A 110 14.81 -14.27 -2.40
C VAL A 110 15.06 -15.37 -3.45
N PRO A 111 14.11 -16.29 -3.74
CA PRO A 111 14.27 -17.25 -4.84
C PRO A 111 14.42 -16.58 -6.21
N ALA A 112 13.60 -15.55 -6.50
CA ALA A 112 13.66 -14.82 -7.76
C ALA A 112 15.03 -14.15 -7.98
N LEU A 113 15.52 -13.43 -6.99
CA LEU A 113 16.79 -12.72 -7.05
C LEU A 113 18.00 -13.65 -7.09
N ASN A 114 17.91 -14.82 -6.43
CA ASN A 114 18.96 -15.83 -6.54
C ASN A 114 19.08 -16.39 -7.97
N ARG A 115 17.95 -16.64 -8.65
CA ARG A 115 17.95 -17.04 -10.06
C ARG A 115 18.48 -15.94 -10.96
N LEU A 116 18.04 -14.71 -10.74
CA LEU A 116 18.48 -13.56 -11.51
C LEU A 116 20.01 -13.40 -11.42
N ARG A 117 20.57 -13.49 -10.21
CA ARG A 117 22.01 -13.43 -9.99
C ARG A 117 22.77 -14.57 -10.67
N ALA A 118 22.21 -15.80 -10.65
CA ALA A 118 22.83 -16.94 -11.31
C ALA A 118 22.84 -16.81 -12.84
N ARG A 119 21.77 -16.23 -13.44
CA ARG A 119 21.67 -16.00 -14.88
C ARG A 119 22.49 -14.79 -15.37
N HIS A 120 22.67 -13.79 -14.50
CA HIS A 120 23.31 -12.52 -14.83
C HIS A 120 24.36 -12.14 -13.78
N PRO A 121 25.54 -12.77 -13.78
CA PRO A 121 26.56 -12.58 -12.74
C PRO A 121 27.19 -11.18 -12.75
N GLU A 122 27.11 -10.45 -13.87
CA GLU A 122 27.57 -9.07 -13.98
C GLU A 122 26.57 -8.03 -13.44
N LEU A 123 25.33 -8.45 -13.12
CA LEU A 123 24.32 -7.58 -12.52
C LEU A 123 24.56 -7.47 -11.01
N ARG A 124 24.80 -6.25 -10.54
CA ARG A 124 24.85 -5.95 -9.11
C ARG A 124 23.43 -5.79 -8.57
N ILE A 125 23.01 -6.63 -7.64
CA ILE A 125 21.71 -6.53 -6.97
C ILE A 125 21.94 -6.01 -5.55
N THR A 126 21.26 -4.91 -5.18
CA THR A 126 21.26 -4.36 -3.83
C THR A 126 19.86 -4.45 -3.23
N LEU A 127 19.79 -4.84 -1.95
CA LEU A 127 18.52 -5.06 -1.25
C LEU A 127 18.33 -4.01 -0.17
N HIS A 128 17.16 -3.43 -0.13
CA HIS A 128 16.79 -2.39 0.82
C HIS A 128 15.53 -2.80 1.56
N GLY A 129 15.58 -2.82 2.89
CA GLY A 129 14.37 -2.96 3.70
C GLY A 129 13.46 -1.75 3.48
N VAL A 130 12.19 -1.99 3.18
CA VAL A 130 11.21 -0.92 2.96
C VAL A 130 9.95 -1.20 3.76
N ASP A 131 9.33 -0.12 4.23
CA ASP A 131 7.96 -0.16 4.69
C ASP A 131 7.04 -0.46 3.50
N PRO A 132 6.10 -1.41 3.59
CA PRO A 132 5.20 -1.75 2.49
C PRO A 132 4.43 -0.55 1.93
N ASP A 133 4.06 0.40 2.78
CA ASP A 133 3.27 1.58 2.40
C ASP A 133 4.13 2.65 1.71
N GLU A 134 5.44 2.70 1.98
CA GLU A 134 6.37 3.66 1.36
C GLU A 134 7.02 3.15 0.07
N GLY A 135 6.96 1.86 -0.19
CA GLY A 135 7.69 1.20 -1.27
C GLY A 135 7.40 1.80 -2.66
N ARG A 136 6.12 2.02 -2.98
CA ARG A 136 5.69 2.62 -4.26
C ARG A 136 6.29 4.00 -4.47
N GLN A 137 6.26 4.84 -3.45
CA GLN A 137 6.82 6.18 -3.52
C GLN A 137 8.34 6.16 -3.71
N THR A 138 9.04 5.22 -3.08
CA THR A 138 10.48 5.06 -3.17
C THR A 138 10.91 4.64 -4.59
N VAL A 139 10.13 3.76 -5.25
CA VAL A 139 10.31 3.39 -6.67
C VAL A 139 10.02 4.58 -7.57
N ARG A 140 8.91 5.30 -7.35
CA ARG A 140 8.54 6.48 -8.15
C ARG A 140 9.63 7.55 -8.15
N LEU A 141 10.26 7.75 -7.01
CA LEU A 141 11.35 8.73 -6.86
C LEU A 141 12.72 8.23 -7.42
N GLY A 142 12.79 7.00 -7.95
CA GLY A 142 14.01 6.44 -8.53
C GLY A 142 15.06 6.03 -7.49
N ARG A 143 14.69 5.89 -6.22
CA ARG A 143 15.59 5.41 -5.17
C ARG A 143 15.73 3.90 -5.19
N LEU A 144 14.63 3.23 -5.56
CA LEU A 144 14.58 1.82 -5.87
C LEU A 144 14.16 1.64 -7.32
N ASP A 145 14.55 0.54 -7.92
CA ASP A 145 14.17 0.16 -9.27
C ASP A 145 12.93 -0.73 -9.28
N ALA A 146 12.79 -1.53 -8.23
CA ALA A 146 11.64 -2.41 -8.03
C ALA A 146 11.30 -2.57 -6.54
N VAL A 147 10.03 -2.88 -6.23
CA VAL A 147 9.58 -3.30 -4.90
C VAL A 147 8.42 -4.29 -5.02
N LEU A 148 8.31 -5.22 -4.07
CA LEU A 148 7.03 -5.89 -3.83
C LEU A 148 6.17 -5.01 -2.93
N ALA A 149 4.92 -4.84 -3.30
CA ALA A 149 3.93 -4.12 -2.52
C ALA A 149 2.74 -5.02 -2.24
N SER A 150 2.15 -4.88 -1.06
CA SER A 150 0.92 -5.59 -0.68
C SER A 150 -0.28 -4.69 -0.86
N GLY A 151 -1.39 -5.25 -1.36
CA GLY A 151 -2.66 -4.58 -1.50
C GLY A 151 -3.82 -5.44 -1.01
N TYR A 152 -4.89 -4.80 -0.57
CA TYR A 152 -6.10 -5.46 -0.08
C TYR A 152 -7.29 -4.90 -0.85
N PRO A 153 -8.06 -5.73 -1.60
CA PRO A 153 -9.19 -5.24 -2.41
C PRO A 153 -10.22 -4.43 -1.62
N GLN A 154 -10.39 -4.75 -0.33
CA GLN A 154 -11.32 -4.07 0.57
C GLN A 154 -10.80 -2.71 1.08
N VAL A 155 -9.51 -2.45 0.91
CA VAL A 155 -8.85 -1.19 1.30
C VAL A 155 -8.11 -0.64 0.08
N PRO A 156 -8.85 -0.08 -0.90
CA PRO A 156 -8.27 0.33 -2.17
C PRO A 156 -7.23 1.45 -2.00
N GLU A 157 -6.24 1.41 -2.87
CA GLU A 157 -5.20 2.43 -2.95
C GLU A 157 -5.38 3.29 -4.19
N PRO A 158 -5.09 4.59 -4.09
CA PRO A 158 -4.99 5.41 -5.29
C PRO A 158 -3.81 4.93 -6.15
N ARG A 159 -4.04 4.86 -7.45
CA ARG A 159 -2.96 4.57 -8.40
C ARG A 159 -1.90 5.65 -8.34
N VAL A 160 -0.64 5.25 -8.34
CA VAL A 160 0.50 6.15 -8.37
C VAL A 160 0.94 6.31 -9.84
N PRO A 161 0.80 7.50 -10.44
CA PRO A 161 1.20 7.73 -11.83
C PRO A 161 2.69 7.42 -12.06
N GLY A 162 3.02 6.90 -13.25
CA GLY A 162 4.38 6.58 -13.66
C GLY A 162 4.92 5.25 -13.10
N LEU A 163 4.06 4.46 -12.43
CA LEU A 163 4.38 3.13 -11.99
C LEU A 163 3.64 2.07 -12.80
N TYR A 164 4.38 1.06 -13.22
CA TYR A 164 3.84 -0.21 -13.69
C TYR A 164 3.71 -1.14 -12.50
N GLU A 165 2.53 -1.70 -12.33
CA GLU A 165 2.20 -2.62 -11.26
C GLU A 165 1.66 -3.93 -11.85
N GLU A 166 2.29 -5.04 -11.48
CA GLU A 166 1.88 -6.38 -11.90
C GLU A 166 1.61 -7.24 -10.68
N GLU A 167 0.37 -7.71 -10.54
CA GLU A 167 0.02 -8.69 -9.52
C GLU A 167 0.73 -10.02 -9.83
N VAL A 168 1.62 -10.44 -8.95
CA VAL A 168 2.42 -11.66 -9.14
C VAL A 168 1.85 -12.86 -8.40
N ILE A 169 1.22 -12.64 -7.26
CA ILE A 169 0.60 -13.69 -6.44
C ILE A 169 -0.43 -13.07 -5.50
N SER A 170 -1.45 -13.83 -5.13
CA SER A 170 -2.35 -13.49 -4.04
C SER A 170 -2.40 -14.61 -3.01
N ASP A 171 -2.50 -14.27 -1.74
CA ASP A 171 -2.65 -15.22 -0.65
C ASP A 171 -3.88 -14.90 0.22
N ARG A 172 -4.35 -15.93 0.94
CA ARG A 172 -5.50 -15.80 1.82
C ARG A 172 -5.07 -15.21 3.15
N ILE A 173 -5.99 -14.49 3.76
CA ILE A 173 -5.87 -14.04 5.13
C ILE A 173 -6.75 -14.92 5.99
N ARG A 174 -6.17 -15.45 7.07
CA ARG A 174 -6.85 -16.31 8.03
C ARG A 174 -6.77 -15.74 9.44
N LEU A 175 -7.68 -16.18 10.27
CA LEU A 175 -7.63 -15.89 11.70
C LEU A 175 -6.62 -16.83 12.36
N ALA A 176 -5.61 -16.27 13.02
CA ALA A 176 -4.64 -16.98 13.85
C ALA A 176 -5.10 -16.95 15.31
N ILE A 177 -5.11 -18.09 15.94
CA ILE A 177 -5.44 -18.29 17.37
C ILE A 177 -4.43 -19.22 18.02
N ALA A 178 -4.34 -19.20 19.33
CA ALA A 178 -3.49 -20.13 20.09
C ALA A 178 -3.87 -21.60 19.83
N PRO A 179 -2.91 -22.54 19.76
CA PRO A 179 -3.20 -23.96 19.57
C PRO A 179 -4.10 -24.57 20.64
N GLY A 180 -4.05 -24.01 21.86
CA GLY A 180 -4.90 -24.42 23.00
C GLY A 180 -6.29 -23.77 23.02
N HIS A 181 -6.61 -22.88 22.09
CA HIS A 181 -7.92 -22.25 22.04
C HIS A 181 -9.03 -23.28 21.75
N PRO A 182 -10.22 -23.19 22.40
CA PRO A 182 -11.29 -24.16 22.19
C PRO A 182 -11.68 -24.39 20.71
N LEU A 183 -11.62 -23.32 19.90
CA LEU A 183 -11.94 -23.38 18.48
C LEU A 183 -10.77 -23.85 17.57
N ALA A 184 -9.56 -24.05 18.12
CA ALA A 184 -8.41 -24.49 17.32
C ALA A 184 -8.56 -25.88 16.69
N ARG A 185 -9.38 -26.73 17.33
CA ARG A 185 -9.67 -28.10 16.87
C ARG A 185 -10.97 -28.20 16.09
N SER A 186 -11.64 -27.08 15.88
CA SER A 186 -12.92 -27.09 15.18
C SER A 186 -12.70 -27.21 13.67
N GLU A 187 -13.43 -28.08 13.02
CA GLU A 187 -13.39 -28.21 11.58
C GLU A 187 -14.26 -27.13 10.90
N GLY A 188 -13.78 -26.62 9.76
CA GLY A 188 -14.50 -25.68 8.90
C GLY A 188 -14.32 -24.19 9.24
N PRO A 189 -14.85 -23.32 8.35
CA PRO A 189 -14.75 -21.88 8.49
C PRO A 189 -15.59 -21.34 9.63
N ARG A 190 -15.12 -20.26 10.28
CA ARG A 190 -15.79 -19.60 11.41
C ARG A 190 -16.29 -18.20 11.06
N ASP A 191 -17.34 -17.78 11.73
CA ASP A 191 -17.80 -16.41 11.63
C ASP A 191 -16.87 -15.50 12.45
N LEU A 192 -16.51 -14.34 11.90
CA LEU A 192 -15.62 -13.40 12.59
C LEU A 192 -16.25 -12.89 13.89
N ALA A 193 -17.57 -12.76 13.94
CA ALA A 193 -18.32 -12.36 15.14
C ALA A 193 -18.13 -13.29 16.35
N GLU A 194 -17.75 -14.56 16.15
CA GLU A 194 -17.45 -15.50 17.24
C GLU A 194 -16.22 -15.06 18.07
N PHE A 195 -15.42 -14.11 17.54
CA PHE A 195 -14.19 -13.60 18.15
C PHE A 195 -14.33 -12.15 18.64
N ALA A 196 -15.56 -11.62 18.73
CA ALA A 196 -15.83 -10.24 19.14
C ALA A 196 -15.31 -9.92 20.55
N GLU A 197 -15.42 -10.88 21.48
CA GLU A 197 -15.01 -10.75 22.87
C GLU A 197 -13.53 -11.13 23.10
N GLN A 198 -12.79 -11.49 22.05
CA GLN A 198 -11.38 -11.83 22.17
C GLN A 198 -10.51 -10.56 22.09
N PRO A 199 -9.35 -10.53 22.78
CA PRO A 199 -8.34 -9.50 22.55
C PRO A 199 -7.77 -9.62 21.12
N TRP A 200 -7.54 -8.48 20.46
CA TRP A 200 -7.03 -8.42 19.09
C TRP A 200 -5.61 -7.86 19.02
N LEU A 201 -4.80 -8.47 18.20
CA LEU A 201 -3.41 -8.07 17.93
C LEU A 201 -3.35 -7.54 16.49
N LEU A 202 -3.14 -6.23 16.32
CA LEU A 202 -3.05 -5.59 15.02
C LEU A 202 -2.31 -4.24 15.15
N ASP A 203 -1.67 -3.81 14.07
CA ASP A 203 -1.16 -2.45 13.90
C ASP A 203 -2.23 -1.63 13.17
N ARG A 204 -2.86 -0.68 13.87
CA ARG A 204 -3.93 0.18 13.34
C ARG A 204 -3.48 1.07 12.20
N THR A 205 -2.20 1.39 12.12
CA THR A 205 -1.63 2.26 11.10
C THR A 205 -1.37 1.51 9.79
N SER A 206 -1.18 0.19 9.86
CA SER A 206 -0.92 -0.65 8.70
C SER A 206 -2.19 -0.88 7.88
N ARG A 207 -2.03 -1.18 6.61
CA ARG A 207 -3.14 -1.52 5.71
C ARG A 207 -3.83 -2.84 6.09
N LEU A 208 -3.08 -3.82 6.62
CA LEU A 208 -3.68 -5.03 7.18
C LEU A 208 -4.55 -4.68 8.39
N GLY A 209 -4.08 -3.81 9.27
CA GLY A 209 -4.88 -3.35 10.41
C GLY A 209 -6.14 -2.62 9.98
N GLN A 210 -6.09 -1.77 8.96
CA GLN A 210 -7.28 -1.11 8.39
C GLN A 210 -8.26 -2.14 7.82
N LEU A 211 -7.77 -3.19 7.14
CA LEU A 211 -8.61 -4.31 6.70
C LEU A 211 -9.28 -5.00 7.89
N VAL A 212 -8.53 -5.31 8.96
CA VAL A 212 -9.08 -5.97 10.17
C VAL A 212 -10.21 -5.12 10.76
N LEU A 213 -9.98 -3.82 10.93
CA LEU A 213 -10.99 -2.90 11.48
C LEU A 213 -12.25 -2.85 10.60
N HIS A 214 -12.08 -2.82 9.28
CA HIS A 214 -13.19 -2.85 8.33
C HIS A 214 -14.00 -4.16 8.45
N LEU A 215 -13.32 -5.31 8.46
CA LEU A 215 -13.98 -6.61 8.57
C LEU A 215 -14.68 -6.82 9.92
N CYS A 216 -14.13 -6.32 11.03
CA CYS A 216 -14.77 -6.36 12.34
C CYS A 216 -16.03 -5.48 12.37
N ALA A 217 -15.97 -4.28 11.77
CA ALA A 217 -17.14 -3.40 11.66
C ALA A 217 -18.26 -4.05 10.83
N ASP A 218 -17.93 -4.68 9.69
CA ASP A 218 -18.88 -5.43 8.86
C ASP A 218 -19.48 -6.64 9.61
N ALA A 219 -18.71 -7.24 10.52
CA ALA A 219 -19.18 -8.32 11.39
C ALA A 219 -19.98 -7.79 12.62
N GLY A 220 -20.14 -6.48 12.76
CA GLY A 220 -20.98 -5.84 13.78
C GLY A 220 -20.32 -5.59 15.12
N PHE A 221 -18.98 -5.56 15.20
CA PHE A 221 -18.27 -5.29 16.45
C PHE A 221 -17.03 -4.40 16.27
N VAL A 222 -16.59 -3.80 17.38
CA VAL A 222 -15.32 -3.08 17.48
C VAL A 222 -14.33 -3.96 18.25
N PRO A 223 -13.16 -4.28 17.68
CA PRO A 223 -12.21 -5.17 18.34
C PRO A 223 -11.56 -4.50 19.56
N ASP A 224 -11.37 -5.28 20.65
CA ASP A 224 -10.54 -4.87 21.79
C ASP A 224 -9.06 -5.05 21.43
N ILE A 225 -8.39 -3.94 21.10
CA ILE A 225 -7.02 -3.95 20.58
C ILE A 225 -6.03 -3.87 21.74
N VAL A 226 -5.33 -4.96 22.00
CA VAL A 226 -4.34 -5.08 23.10
C VAL A 226 -2.88 -4.96 22.63
N SER A 227 -2.64 -4.85 21.31
CA SER A 227 -1.31 -4.69 20.74
C SER A 227 -1.39 -3.86 19.46
N ASP A 228 -0.48 -2.92 19.32
CA ASP A 228 -0.32 -2.05 18.13
C ASP A 228 1.08 -2.31 17.53
N ILE A 229 1.33 -3.57 17.12
CA ILE A 229 2.62 -4.07 16.64
C ILE A 229 2.48 -4.52 15.19
N GLY A 230 3.30 -3.95 14.30
CA GLY A 230 3.37 -4.32 12.88
C GLY A 230 4.26 -5.53 12.58
N ASP A 231 5.12 -5.96 13.51
CA ASP A 231 5.97 -7.13 13.31
C ASP A 231 5.16 -8.44 13.40
N MET A 232 4.94 -9.07 12.27
CA MET A 232 4.17 -10.30 12.17
C MET A 232 4.80 -11.46 12.95
N GLN A 233 6.12 -11.49 13.14
CA GLN A 233 6.78 -12.53 13.93
C GLN A 233 6.50 -12.35 15.44
N ALA A 234 6.41 -11.11 15.90
CA ALA A 234 5.95 -10.81 17.25
C ALA A 234 4.48 -11.17 17.44
N VAL A 235 3.63 -10.85 16.44
CA VAL A 235 2.21 -11.23 16.45
C VAL A 235 2.05 -12.73 16.58
N PHE A 236 2.75 -13.56 15.78
CA PHE A 236 2.70 -15.02 15.92
C PHE A 236 3.12 -15.49 17.32
N GLY A 237 4.17 -14.89 17.88
CA GLY A 237 4.61 -15.18 19.25
C GLY A 237 3.52 -14.92 20.28
N LEU A 238 2.89 -13.75 20.22
CA LEU A 238 1.84 -13.35 21.17
C LEU A 238 0.57 -14.21 21.01
N VAL A 239 0.14 -14.48 19.76
CA VAL A 239 -0.99 -15.37 19.49
C VAL A 239 -0.73 -16.76 20.05
N SER A 240 0.47 -17.33 19.83
CA SER A 240 0.78 -18.69 20.30
C SER A 240 0.74 -18.81 21.83
N LEU A 241 1.02 -17.72 22.53
CA LEU A 241 0.97 -17.61 23.99
C LEU A 241 -0.43 -17.26 24.53
N GLY A 242 -1.42 -17.08 23.65
CA GLY A 242 -2.82 -16.82 24.04
C GLY A 242 -3.11 -15.37 24.44
N TRP A 243 -2.28 -14.39 24.00
CA TRP A 243 -2.54 -12.98 24.27
C TRP A 243 -3.75 -12.42 23.51
N GLY A 244 -4.14 -13.06 22.42
CA GLY A 244 -5.27 -12.64 21.62
C GLY A 244 -5.28 -13.35 20.27
N VAL A 245 -6.11 -12.82 19.36
CA VAL A 245 -6.28 -13.31 17.99
C VAL A 245 -5.78 -12.27 16.97
N ALA A 246 -5.43 -12.73 15.77
CA ALA A 246 -4.96 -11.84 14.71
C ALA A 246 -5.40 -12.36 13.33
N LEU A 247 -5.62 -11.47 12.36
CA LEU A 247 -5.68 -11.85 10.96
C LEU A 247 -4.26 -11.88 10.37
N VAL A 248 -3.90 -13.00 9.76
CA VAL A 248 -2.55 -13.25 9.25
C VAL A 248 -2.59 -13.77 7.81
N PRO A 249 -1.71 -13.31 6.93
CA PRO A 249 -1.59 -13.84 5.57
C PRO A 249 -0.93 -15.24 5.57
N ASP A 250 -1.42 -16.11 4.68
CA ASP A 250 -0.94 -17.51 4.61
C ASP A 250 0.52 -17.64 4.20
N LEU A 251 1.03 -16.74 3.36
CA LEU A 251 2.43 -16.75 2.89
C LEU A 251 3.44 -16.28 3.95
N VAL A 252 2.99 -15.68 5.05
CA VAL A 252 3.90 -15.33 6.14
C VAL A 252 4.16 -16.58 6.98
N PRO A 253 5.41 -17.06 7.06
CA PRO A 253 5.73 -18.25 7.84
C PRO A 253 5.56 -17.98 9.34
N GLU A 254 5.15 -19.01 10.06
CA GLU A 254 5.09 -18.97 11.51
C GLU A 254 6.50 -18.84 12.11
N ARG A 255 6.56 -18.21 13.28
CA ARG A 255 7.79 -18.12 14.05
C ARG A 255 8.15 -19.51 14.57
N PRO A 256 9.39 -19.98 14.38
CA PRO A 256 9.85 -21.25 14.96
C PRO A 256 9.60 -21.31 16.48
N GLY A 257 8.97 -22.39 16.95
CA GLY A 257 8.63 -22.57 18.36
C GLY A 257 7.35 -21.87 18.84
N HIS A 258 6.66 -21.14 17.95
CA HIS A 258 5.40 -20.44 18.25
C HIS A 258 4.31 -20.81 17.25
N PRO A 259 3.79 -22.05 17.30
CA PRO A 259 2.74 -22.48 16.38
C PRO A 259 1.42 -21.75 16.66
N VAL A 260 0.64 -21.53 15.61
CA VAL A 260 -0.73 -20.99 15.70
C VAL A 260 -1.70 -21.87 14.93
N ALA A 261 -2.95 -21.92 15.35
CA ALA A 261 -4.02 -22.51 14.54
C ALA A 261 -4.56 -21.42 13.60
N ARG A 262 -4.65 -21.71 12.29
CA ARG A 262 -5.17 -20.81 11.28
C ARG A 262 -6.57 -21.24 10.85
N ILE A 263 -7.55 -20.38 11.06
CA ILE A 263 -8.95 -20.65 10.80
C ILE A 263 -9.42 -19.84 9.59
N ALA A 264 -10.10 -20.49 8.66
CA ALA A 264 -10.76 -19.81 7.54
C ALA A 264 -12.01 -19.07 8.04
N LEU A 265 -12.31 -17.91 7.44
CA LEU A 265 -13.52 -17.15 7.74
C LEU A 265 -14.68 -17.61 6.87
N LYS A 266 -15.91 -17.62 7.43
CA LYS A 266 -17.09 -18.25 6.82
C LYS A 266 -17.73 -17.41 5.71
N ARG A 267 -17.99 -16.13 5.97
CA ARG A 267 -18.74 -15.24 5.06
C ARG A 267 -17.86 -14.41 4.15
N ILE A 268 -16.60 -14.29 4.52
CA ILE A 268 -15.61 -13.45 3.87
C ILE A 268 -14.37 -14.27 3.57
N ARG A 269 -13.74 -13.98 2.43
CA ARG A 269 -12.47 -14.59 2.04
C ARG A 269 -11.47 -13.48 1.76
N PRO A 270 -10.97 -12.82 2.82
CA PRO A 270 -10.04 -11.73 2.60
C PRO A 270 -8.76 -12.26 1.98
N ILE A 271 -8.27 -11.52 0.98
CA ILE A 271 -7.04 -11.84 0.26
C ILE A 271 -6.09 -10.66 0.32
N ARG A 272 -4.81 -10.98 0.29
CA ARG A 272 -3.74 -10.03 0.06
C ARG A 272 -3.21 -10.23 -1.36
N ARG A 273 -3.10 -9.17 -2.13
CA ARG A 273 -2.45 -9.16 -3.44
C ARG A 273 -1.02 -8.72 -3.28
N ILE A 274 -0.08 -9.46 -3.83
CA ILE A 274 1.33 -9.09 -3.86
C ILE A 274 1.65 -8.67 -5.29
N THR A 275 2.10 -7.44 -5.44
CA THR A 275 2.31 -6.75 -6.70
C THR A 275 3.78 -6.37 -6.83
N LEU A 276 4.39 -6.71 -7.96
CA LEU A 276 5.69 -6.16 -8.33
C LEU A 276 5.48 -4.77 -8.93
N VAL A 277 6.17 -3.80 -8.37
CA VAL A 277 6.07 -2.38 -8.74
C VAL A 277 7.41 -1.94 -9.30
N VAL A 278 7.40 -1.35 -10.50
CA VAL A 278 8.55 -0.74 -11.16
C VAL A 278 8.12 0.56 -11.83
N ARG A 279 9.07 1.42 -12.24
CA ARG A 279 8.71 2.60 -13.05
C ARG A 279 8.34 2.18 -14.47
N GLU A 280 7.31 2.81 -15.04
CA GLU A 280 6.88 2.55 -16.44
C GLU A 280 8.04 2.75 -17.43
N GLY A 281 8.84 3.81 -17.26
CA GLY A 281 9.98 4.10 -18.13
C GLY A 281 11.13 3.09 -18.00
N ALA A 282 11.19 2.32 -16.91
CA ALA A 282 12.25 1.33 -16.67
C ALA A 282 11.92 -0.08 -17.18
N LEU A 283 10.70 -0.32 -17.70
CA LEU A 283 10.26 -1.66 -18.11
C LEU A 283 11.21 -2.33 -19.11
N ASP A 284 11.71 -1.57 -20.06
CA ASP A 284 12.61 -2.06 -21.11
C ASP A 284 14.10 -2.04 -20.68
N SER A 285 14.42 -1.57 -19.46
CA SER A 285 15.79 -1.64 -18.96
C SER A 285 16.20 -3.09 -18.72
N PRO A 286 17.39 -3.53 -19.16
CA PRO A 286 17.80 -4.92 -19.07
C PRO A 286 17.67 -5.51 -17.66
N PRO A 287 18.03 -4.82 -16.56
CA PRO A 287 17.85 -5.34 -15.21
C PRO A 287 16.39 -5.58 -14.82
N VAL A 288 15.48 -4.64 -15.13
CA VAL A 288 14.05 -4.75 -14.81
C VAL A 288 13.37 -5.79 -15.70
N ALA A 289 13.67 -5.78 -17.01
CA ALA A 289 13.16 -6.76 -17.97
C ALA A 289 13.55 -8.21 -17.60
N ALA A 290 14.73 -8.41 -16.98
CA ALA A 290 15.16 -9.72 -16.47
C ALA A 290 14.53 -10.07 -15.12
N LEU A 291 14.19 -9.07 -14.27
CA LEU A 291 13.57 -9.30 -12.96
C LEU A 291 12.13 -9.83 -13.08
N LEU A 292 11.31 -9.26 -13.96
CA LEU A 292 9.89 -9.61 -14.13
C LEU A 292 9.68 -11.12 -14.32
N PRO A 293 10.31 -11.80 -15.30
CA PRO A 293 10.14 -13.25 -15.47
C PRO A 293 10.68 -14.05 -14.27
N ALA A 294 11.77 -13.61 -13.63
CA ALA A 294 12.31 -14.30 -12.46
C ALA A 294 11.35 -14.29 -11.27
N VAL A 295 10.62 -13.18 -11.07
CA VAL A 295 9.60 -13.08 -10.03
C VAL A 295 8.37 -13.92 -10.37
N ARG A 296 7.92 -13.93 -11.64
CA ARG A 296 6.82 -14.80 -12.10
C ARG A 296 7.14 -16.28 -11.90
N GLU A 297 8.33 -16.72 -12.29
CA GLU A 297 8.79 -18.10 -12.07
C GLU A 297 8.79 -18.48 -10.58
N ALA A 298 9.26 -17.60 -9.71
CA ALA A 298 9.24 -17.82 -8.26
C ALA A 298 7.80 -17.91 -7.72
N ALA A 299 6.89 -17.05 -8.20
CA ALA A 299 5.48 -17.09 -7.84
C ALA A 299 4.82 -18.40 -8.29
N ASP A 300 5.12 -18.89 -9.50
CA ASP A 300 4.60 -20.16 -10.02
C ASP A 300 5.09 -21.36 -9.22
N GLU A 301 6.35 -21.36 -8.79
CA GLU A 301 6.86 -22.39 -7.91
C GLU A 301 6.21 -22.37 -6.54
N LEU A 302 6.04 -21.18 -5.99
CA LEU A 302 5.37 -21.00 -4.70
C LEU A 302 3.92 -21.51 -4.75
N ARG A 303 3.18 -21.24 -5.84
CA ARG A 303 1.84 -21.80 -6.07
C ARG A 303 1.85 -23.33 -6.13
N ARG A 304 2.84 -23.95 -6.79
CA ARG A 304 2.96 -25.41 -6.90
C ARG A 304 3.36 -26.08 -5.59
N SER A 305 4.19 -25.44 -4.79
CA SER A 305 4.73 -26.01 -3.54
C SER A 305 3.80 -25.80 -2.34
N SER A 306 2.90 -24.82 -2.41
CA SER A 306 1.98 -24.54 -1.32
C SER A 306 0.83 -25.54 -1.31
N ALA A 307 0.69 -26.29 -0.20
CA ALA A 307 -0.47 -27.15 0.08
C ALA A 307 -1.78 -26.35 0.23
N VAL A 308 -1.68 -25.01 0.31
CA VAL A 308 -2.79 -24.06 0.37
C VAL A 308 -3.05 -23.52 -1.03
N PRO A 309 -4.29 -23.52 -1.55
CA PRO A 309 -4.61 -22.93 -2.84
C PRO A 309 -4.29 -21.44 -2.83
N ILE A 310 -3.20 -21.08 -3.48
CA ILE A 310 -2.79 -19.69 -3.74
C ILE A 310 -3.45 -19.33 -5.07
N GLY A 311 -4.26 -18.27 -5.08
CA GLY A 311 -5.07 -17.89 -6.25
C GLY A 311 -4.22 -17.39 -7.42
N HIS A 312 -4.69 -17.68 -8.64
CA HIS A 312 -4.33 -16.91 -9.82
C HIS A 312 -5.04 -15.54 -9.75
N PRO A 313 -4.47 -14.48 -10.32
CA PRO A 313 -5.18 -13.22 -10.53
C PRO A 313 -6.33 -13.49 -11.50
N THR A 314 -7.51 -13.81 -10.98
CA THR A 314 -8.73 -13.94 -11.78
C THR A 314 -9.66 -12.77 -11.48
N THR A 315 -10.07 -12.13 -12.55
CA THR A 315 -11.03 -11.01 -12.60
C THR A 315 -12.42 -11.38 -12.07
N ASP A 316 -12.67 -12.64 -11.70
CA ASP A 316 -14.02 -13.16 -11.47
C ASP A 316 -14.45 -13.34 -10.00
N GLU A 317 -13.60 -13.08 -9.02
CA GLU A 317 -13.98 -13.17 -7.59
C GLU A 317 -14.39 -11.82 -6.95
N LEU A 318 -14.52 -10.76 -7.73
CA LEU A 318 -15.13 -9.49 -7.33
C LEU A 318 -16.65 -9.55 -7.50
N HIS A 319 -17.35 -10.37 -6.72
CA HIS A 319 -18.73 -10.04 -6.44
C HIS A 319 -18.73 -8.91 -5.40
N PRO A 320 -19.12 -7.69 -5.76
CA PRO A 320 -19.55 -6.71 -4.78
C PRO A 320 -20.78 -7.32 -4.12
N LEU A 321 -20.74 -7.50 -2.82
CA LEU A 321 -21.92 -7.78 -2.02
C LEU A 321 -22.95 -6.72 -2.43
N GLY A 322 -24.10 -7.22 -2.91
CA GLY A 322 -25.09 -6.52 -3.68
C GLY A 322 -25.51 -5.18 -3.11
N ALA A 323 -25.25 -4.15 -3.88
CA ALA A 323 -25.92 -2.85 -3.78
C ALA A 323 -27.43 -2.94 -4.07
N ASP A 324 -27.93 -4.09 -4.49
CA ASP A 324 -29.35 -4.31 -4.88
C ASP A 324 -30.26 -4.87 -3.77
N GLU A 325 -29.73 -5.28 -2.62
CA GLU A 325 -30.57 -5.72 -1.50
C GLU A 325 -30.84 -4.64 -0.44
N LEU A 326 -30.14 -3.51 -0.47
CA LEU A 326 -30.40 -2.38 0.44
C LEU A 326 -31.54 -1.46 -0.01
N CYS A 327 -32.08 -1.63 -1.22
CA CYS A 327 -33.20 -0.81 -1.72
C CYS A 327 -34.58 -1.48 -1.66
N ARG A 328 -34.74 -2.69 -1.14
CA ARG A 328 -36.05 -3.39 -1.08
C ARG A 328 -36.62 -3.59 0.33
N GLY A 329 -36.05 -2.97 1.36
CA GLY A 329 -36.44 -3.18 2.76
C GLY A 329 -37.20 -2.05 3.45
N GLU A 330 -37.40 -0.87 2.83
CA GLU A 330 -38.00 0.29 3.54
C GLU A 330 -39.24 0.91 2.87
N ALA A 331 -40.11 0.12 2.30
CA ALA A 331 -41.39 0.59 1.77
C ALA A 331 -42.59 -0.12 2.39
N ASP A 332 -42.59 -0.43 3.68
CA ASP A 332 -43.83 -0.76 4.41
C ASP A 332 -43.55 -0.81 5.91
N ARG A 333 -43.89 0.25 6.61
CA ARG A 333 -44.37 0.34 8.00
C ARG A 333 -43.90 1.65 8.67
N HIS A 334 -44.65 2.73 8.45
CA HIS A 334 -45.02 3.61 9.57
C HIS A 334 -46.20 4.50 9.15
N PRO A 335 -47.32 4.54 9.89
CA PRO A 335 -48.39 5.50 9.66
C PRO A 335 -47.95 6.86 10.21
N ARG A 336 -48.17 7.94 9.42
CA ARG A 336 -48.02 9.32 9.83
C ARG A 336 -48.96 9.68 10.97
N PRO A 337 -48.53 10.29 12.07
CA PRO A 337 -49.41 11.08 12.91
C PRO A 337 -49.58 12.50 12.34
N ALA A 338 -50.82 12.99 12.49
CA ALA A 338 -51.32 14.25 12.04
C ALA A 338 -50.60 15.46 12.70
N ALA A 339 -50.49 16.53 11.94
CA ALA A 339 -50.02 17.83 12.38
C ALA A 339 -50.98 18.42 13.44
N ASP A 340 -50.42 18.85 14.56
CA ASP A 340 -51.09 19.80 15.49
C ASP A 340 -50.25 21.08 15.53
N GLU A 341 -50.81 22.11 14.91
CA GLU A 341 -50.37 23.49 15.00
C GLU A 341 -50.86 24.08 16.30
N SER A 342 -50.02 24.30 17.30
CA SER A 342 -50.19 25.45 18.20
C SER A 342 -49.11 25.51 19.28
N ARG A 343 -48.53 26.73 19.38
CA ARG A 343 -47.78 27.32 20.50
C ARG A 343 -46.25 27.29 20.46
N LEU A 344 -45.74 28.39 19.95
CA LEU A 344 -44.48 29.01 20.36
C LEU A 344 -44.61 29.66 21.74
N PRO A 345 -43.65 29.60 22.61
CA PRO A 345 -43.34 30.68 23.54
C PRO A 345 -41.99 31.34 23.21
N ALA A 346 -41.98 32.63 23.63
CA ALA A 346 -41.03 33.67 23.34
C ALA A 346 -39.61 33.45 23.80
N ALA A 347 -38.68 34.09 23.08
CA ALA A 347 -37.26 34.21 23.34
C ALA A 347 -37.01 35.01 24.65
N GLU A 348 -36.12 34.50 25.50
CA GLU A 348 -35.42 35.24 26.56
C GLU A 348 -33.98 35.57 26.11
N GLU A 349 -33.64 36.87 26.18
CA GLU A 349 -32.30 37.39 25.93
C GLU A 349 -31.31 37.01 27.05
N PRO A 350 -30.04 36.76 26.74
CA PRO A 350 -29.00 36.57 27.78
C PRO A 350 -28.45 37.92 28.26
N PRO A 351 -27.99 38.03 29.54
CA PRO A 351 -27.52 39.28 30.14
C PRO A 351 -26.09 39.61 29.68
N ARG A 352 -25.80 40.90 29.53
CA ARG A 352 -24.48 41.50 29.24
C ARG A 352 -23.56 41.43 30.45
N PRO A 353 -22.24 41.26 30.23
CA PRO A 353 -21.27 41.32 31.33
C PRO A 353 -20.99 42.78 31.73
N THR A 354 -20.92 43.02 33.03
CA THR A 354 -20.44 44.26 33.64
C THR A 354 -18.98 44.17 33.99
N ALA A 355 -18.24 45.24 33.61
CA ALA A 355 -16.96 45.78 34.08
C ALA A 355 -15.76 44.82 34.16
#